data_253e56d2bc2f2b355776b15bdd418369
#
_entry.id   253e56d2bc2f2b355776b15bdd418369
#
_cell.length_a   1.000
_cell.length_b   1.000
_cell.length_c   1.000
_cell.angle_alpha   90.00
_cell.angle_beta   90.00
_cell.angle_gamma   90.00
#
_symmetry.space_group_name_H-M   'P 1'
#
loop_
_entity.id
_entity.type
_entity.pdbx_description
1 polymer ?
#
loop_
_entity_poly.entity_id
_entity_poly.type
_entity_poly.pdbx_seq_one_letter_code
_entity_poly.pdbx_strand_id
1 'polypeptide(L)'
;MKKTKLAWFTDFVGYVPMASGGEHEAFLTSDYNAEMIEHIERHPGVRDRAIFVGSPEDIVPMSFGKDLPAMRDWVPRHFDFAGYIIGEHPQSFGSRADLRERLGYRPDERVCIVTVGGSGVGAHLIRRILQSYPMARARLPELRMIVVAGPRIDPASLNAPEGVDVRAFVPDLDRHLAACDLALVQGGLTTCMELTAAGTPFLYFPLKNHFEQNFHVAHRLDRYGAGRRMAFATSTPDMIADAMVDALRAPTTFKPVEAGGAARAARMLADLV
;
A
#
# COMPACT_ATOMS: atom_id res chain seq x y z
N MET A 1 19.67 -32.57 13.80
CA MET A 1 18.22 -32.53 13.73
C MET A 1 17.79 -31.06 13.81
N LYS A 2 17.19 -30.48 12.78
CA LYS A 2 16.72 -29.09 12.79
C LYS A 2 15.52 -29.01 13.75
N LYS A 3 15.65 -28.24 14.84
CA LYS A 3 14.61 -28.13 15.86
C LYS A 3 13.65 -26.97 15.59
N THR A 4 14.10 -25.99 14.82
CA THR A 4 13.30 -24.78 14.53
C THR A 4 12.87 -24.80 13.08
N LYS A 5 11.59 -24.55 12.83
CA LYS A 5 11.02 -24.36 11.49
C LYS A 5 11.13 -22.90 11.09
N LEU A 6 11.45 -22.65 9.82
CA LEU A 6 11.58 -21.30 9.26
C LEU A 6 10.62 -21.12 8.10
N ALA A 7 9.63 -20.23 8.28
CA ALA A 7 8.80 -19.75 7.20
C ALA A 7 9.20 -18.31 6.85
N TRP A 8 9.36 -18.03 5.56
CA TRP A 8 9.66 -16.69 5.06
C TRP A 8 8.46 -16.12 4.32
N PHE A 9 7.99 -14.96 4.76
CA PHE A 9 6.93 -14.20 4.12
C PHE A 9 7.51 -13.02 3.37
N THR A 10 7.02 -12.80 2.15
CA THR A 10 7.38 -11.63 1.35
C THR A 10 6.20 -11.20 0.48
N ASP A 11 6.10 -9.94 0.19
CA ASP A 11 5.11 -9.33 -0.70
C ASP A 11 5.69 -8.93 -2.07
N PHE A 12 6.98 -9.09 -2.24
CA PHE A 12 7.66 -9.01 -3.53
C PHE A 12 8.83 -10.00 -3.59
N VAL A 13 9.22 -10.40 -4.80
CA VAL A 13 10.40 -11.23 -5.05
C VAL A 13 11.21 -10.61 -6.18
N GLY A 14 12.48 -10.38 -5.88
CA GLY A 14 13.41 -9.71 -6.79
C GLY A 14 13.33 -8.18 -6.77
N TYR A 15 14.46 -7.58 -7.02
CA TYR A 15 14.61 -6.15 -7.13
C TYR A 15 14.41 -5.71 -8.59
N VAL A 16 13.86 -4.52 -8.77
CA VAL A 16 13.68 -3.89 -10.07
C VAL A 16 14.46 -2.57 -10.09
N PRO A 17 15.37 -2.37 -11.05
CA PRO A 17 16.17 -1.16 -11.09
C PRO A 17 15.31 0.07 -11.38
N MET A 18 15.58 1.15 -10.65
CA MET A 18 14.95 2.44 -10.91
C MET A 18 15.64 3.10 -12.10
N ALA A 19 14.87 3.70 -13.00
CA ALA A 19 15.43 4.40 -14.18
C ALA A 19 16.43 5.50 -13.81
N SER A 20 16.29 6.09 -12.60
CA SER A 20 17.21 7.12 -12.08
C SER A 20 18.62 6.62 -11.79
N GLY A 21 18.81 5.32 -11.57
CA GLY A 21 20.12 4.71 -11.26
C GLY A 21 20.91 4.26 -12.49
N GLY A 22 20.28 4.26 -13.67
CA GLY A 22 20.93 3.92 -14.93
C GLY A 22 21.47 2.50 -15.02
N GLU A 23 22.48 2.30 -15.85
CA GLU A 23 23.08 0.99 -16.11
C GLU A 23 23.75 0.38 -14.87
N HIS A 24 24.33 1.21 -14.01
CA HIS A 24 24.99 0.75 -12.80
C HIS A 24 23.99 0.13 -11.80
N GLU A 25 22.84 0.76 -11.58
CA GLU A 25 21.79 0.20 -10.74
C GLU A 25 21.21 -1.07 -11.37
N ALA A 26 21.03 -1.09 -12.68
CA ALA A 26 20.56 -2.27 -13.40
C ALA A 26 21.51 -3.46 -13.24
N PHE A 27 22.83 -3.21 -13.31
CA PHE A 27 23.85 -4.23 -13.07
C PHE A 27 23.80 -4.77 -11.63
N LEU A 28 23.85 -3.88 -10.62
CA LEU A 28 23.82 -4.29 -9.21
C LEU A 28 22.52 -5.04 -8.87
N THR A 29 21.39 -4.57 -9.38
CA THR A 29 20.09 -5.22 -9.16
C THR A 29 20.06 -6.63 -9.76
N SER A 30 20.62 -6.81 -10.97
CA SER A 30 20.73 -8.12 -11.61
C SER A 30 21.64 -9.05 -10.81
N ASP A 31 22.75 -8.56 -10.29
CA ASP A 31 23.70 -9.32 -9.49
C ASP A 31 23.07 -9.79 -8.17
N TYR A 32 22.42 -8.92 -7.41
CA TYR A 32 21.68 -9.30 -6.20
C TYR A 32 20.56 -10.32 -6.48
N ASN A 33 19.85 -10.18 -7.58
CA ASN A 33 18.84 -11.14 -7.98
C ASN A 33 19.43 -12.48 -8.34
N ALA A 34 20.59 -12.52 -9.02
CA ALA A 34 21.30 -13.75 -9.34
C ALA A 34 21.75 -14.47 -8.07
N GLU A 35 22.36 -13.75 -7.11
CA GLU A 35 22.74 -14.30 -5.80
C GLU A 35 21.53 -14.86 -5.03
N MET A 36 20.40 -14.16 -5.03
CA MET A 36 19.17 -14.62 -4.39
C MET A 36 18.66 -15.93 -5.01
N ILE A 37 18.63 -16.02 -6.35
CA ILE A 37 18.20 -17.20 -7.08
C ILE A 37 19.14 -18.38 -6.74
N GLU A 38 20.44 -18.16 -6.89
CA GLU A 38 21.46 -19.17 -6.59
C GLU A 38 21.36 -19.68 -5.15
N HIS A 39 21.17 -18.78 -4.18
CA HIS A 39 21.01 -19.14 -2.78
C HIS A 39 19.77 -20.02 -2.53
N ILE A 40 18.64 -19.67 -3.13
CA ILE A 40 17.40 -20.45 -2.98
C ILE A 40 17.52 -21.82 -3.63
N GLU A 41 18.12 -21.91 -4.80
CA GLU A 41 18.26 -23.16 -5.56
C GLU A 41 19.30 -24.10 -4.94
N ARG A 42 20.44 -23.58 -4.46
CA ARG A 42 21.50 -24.39 -3.82
C ARG A 42 21.16 -24.81 -2.39
N HIS A 43 20.32 -24.04 -1.69
CA HIS A 43 20.02 -24.26 -0.28
C HIS A 43 18.52 -24.36 0.03
N PRO A 44 17.79 -25.27 -0.64
CA PRO A 44 16.33 -25.38 -0.47
C PRO A 44 15.90 -25.73 0.96
N GLY A 45 16.79 -26.33 1.77
CA GLY A 45 16.50 -26.69 3.15
C GLY A 45 16.71 -25.59 4.19
N VAL A 46 17.15 -24.37 3.81
CA VAL A 46 17.31 -23.25 4.73
C VAL A 46 15.95 -22.73 5.21
N ARG A 47 14.98 -22.66 4.29
CA ARG A 47 13.60 -22.30 4.59
C ARG A 47 12.74 -23.54 4.48
N ASP A 48 11.89 -23.78 5.49
CA ASP A 48 10.94 -24.89 5.41
C ASP A 48 9.75 -24.52 4.52
N ARG A 49 9.44 -23.21 4.44
CA ARG A 49 8.42 -22.67 3.53
C ARG A 49 8.74 -21.22 3.15
N ALA A 50 8.54 -20.88 1.88
CA ALA A 50 8.58 -19.51 1.38
C ALA A 50 7.17 -19.14 0.90
N ILE A 51 6.62 -18.05 1.41
CA ILE A 51 5.22 -17.66 1.21
C ILE A 51 5.17 -16.25 0.60
N PHE A 52 4.55 -16.16 -0.57
CA PHE A 52 4.26 -14.89 -1.22
C PHE A 52 2.90 -14.35 -0.76
N VAL A 53 2.88 -13.12 -0.25
CA VAL A 53 1.66 -12.40 0.14
C VAL A 53 1.05 -11.76 -1.09
N GLY A 54 0.08 -12.45 -1.66
CA GLY A 54 -0.57 -12.11 -2.93
C GLY A 54 -0.90 -13.35 -3.73
N SER A 55 -1.28 -13.16 -4.97
CA SER A 55 -1.55 -14.22 -5.95
C SER A 55 -0.46 -14.24 -7.04
N PRO A 56 -0.36 -15.30 -7.87
CA PRO A 56 0.63 -15.37 -8.95
C PRO A 56 0.59 -14.18 -9.91
N GLU A 57 -0.60 -13.62 -10.14
CA GLU A 57 -0.80 -12.49 -11.04
C GLU A 57 -0.25 -11.17 -10.48
N ASP A 58 0.05 -11.11 -9.17
CA ASP A 58 0.65 -9.94 -8.53
C ASP A 58 2.16 -9.85 -8.76
N ILE A 59 2.76 -10.91 -9.29
CA ILE A 59 4.16 -10.88 -9.70
C ILE A 59 4.31 -9.98 -10.93
N VAL A 60 5.23 -9.03 -10.85
CA VAL A 60 5.50 -8.12 -11.98
C VAL A 60 5.96 -8.91 -13.22
N PRO A 61 5.52 -8.53 -14.44
CA PRO A 61 5.88 -9.24 -15.67
C PRO A 61 7.27 -8.83 -16.18
N MET A 62 8.29 -9.03 -15.34
CA MET A 62 9.69 -8.65 -15.61
C MET A 62 10.60 -9.84 -15.41
N SER A 63 11.83 -9.77 -15.94
CA SER A 63 12.91 -10.69 -15.58
C SER A 63 13.65 -10.19 -14.33
N PHE A 64 14.36 -11.09 -13.66
CA PHE A 64 15.26 -10.74 -12.55
C PHE A 64 16.49 -9.93 -13.02
N GLY A 65 16.76 -9.90 -14.30
CA GLY A 65 17.87 -9.19 -14.91
C GLY A 65 18.25 -9.78 -16.27
N LYS A 66 19.33 -9.27 -16.84
CA LYS A 66 19.86 -9.80 -18.10
C LYS A 66 20.30 -11.26 -17.88
N ASP A 67 19.90 -12.13 -18.79
CA ASP A 67 20.22 -13.58 -18.77
C ASP A 67 19.64 -14.33 -17.54
N LEU A 68 18.76 -13.70 -16.75
CA LEU A 68 18.07 -14.31 -15.62
C LEU A 68 16.61 -14.67 -15.99
N PRO A 69 15.99 -15.61 -15.25
CA PRO A 69 14.62 -16.05 -15.55
C PRO A 69 13.60 -14.91 -15.41
N ALA A 70 12.44 -15.10 -16.05
CA ALA A 70 11.28 -14.25 -15.80
C ALA A 70 10.74 -14.50 -14.38
N MET A 71 10.38 -13.43 -13.67
CA MET A 71 9.87 -13.53 -12.29
C MET A 71 8.60 -14.38 -12.22
N ARG A 72 7.69 -14.25 -13.20
CA ARG A 72 6.45 -15.02 -13.28
C ARG A 72 6.65 -16.52 -13.50
N ASP A 73 7.76 -16.92 -14.08
CA ASP A 73 8.06 -18.32 -14.32
C ASP A 73 8.83 -18.96 -13.15
N TRP A 74 9.64 -18.17 -12.48
CA TRP A 74 10.50 -18.66 -11.40
C TRP A 74 9.80 -18.67 -10.03
N VAL A 75 9.12 -17.57 -9.66
CA VAL A 75 8.52 -17.41 -8.32
C VAL A 75 7.49 -18.50 -8.00
N PRO A 76 6.57 -18.89 -8.90
CA PRO A 76 5.61 -19.97 -8.58
C PRO A 76 6.20 -21.33 -8.33
N ARG A 77 7.44 -21.56 -8.72
CA ARG A 77 8.16 -22.83 -8.45
C ARG A 77 8.83 -22.87 -7.08
N HIS A 78 9.00 -21.71 -6.44
CA HIS A 78 9.76 -21.56 -5.20
C HIS A 78 8.96 -20.96 -4.04
N PHE A 79 7.74 -20.47 -4.30
CA PHE A 79 6.88 -19.83 -3.30
C PHE A 79 5.46 -20.36 -3.34
N ASP A 80 4.90 -20.60 -2.16
CA ASP A 80 3.45 -20.77 -1.98
C ASP A 80 2.75 -19.40 -1.97
N PHE A 81 1.49 -19.34 -2.39
CA PHE A 81 0.71 -18.10 -2.44
C PHE A 81 -0.34 -18.07 -1.33
N ALA A 82 -0.21 -17.12 -0.41
CA ALA A 82 -1.18 -16.94 0.66
C ALA A 82 -2.43 -16.15 0.24
N GLY A 83 -2.37 -15.38 -0.85
CA GLY A 83 -3.32 -14.30 -1.10
C GLY A 83 -3.03 -13.10 -0.21
N TYR A 84 -3.93 -12.12 -0.18
CA TYR A 84 -3.70 -10.92 0.62
C TYR A 84 -3.93 -11.17 2.10
N ILE A 85 -2.96 -10.71 2.91
CA ILE A 85 -3.07 -10.65 4.36
C ILE A 85 -3.45 -9.21 4.70
N ILE A 86 -4.73 -8.96 4.85
CA ILE A 86 -5.28 -7.73 5.43
C ILE A 86 -5.70 -8.02 6.88
N GLY A 87 -5.91 -6.98 7.68
CA GLY A 87 -6.46 -7.12 9.02
C GLY A 87 -7.84 -7.80 9.03
N GLU A 88 -8.84 -7.16 9.54
CA GLU A 88 -10.21 -7.64 9.41
C GLU A 88 -10.75 -7.36 8.00
N HIS A 89 -11.56 -8.27 7.47
CA HIS A 89 -12.22 -8.05 6.19
C HIS A 89 -13.23 -6.90 6.31
N PRO A 90 -13.26 -5.90 5.41
CA PRO A 90 -14.17 -4.76 5.52
C PRO A 90 -15.65 -5.14 5.71
N GLN A 91 -16.09 -6.26 5.14
CA GLN A 91 -17.46 -6.77 5.34
C GLN A 91 -17.77 -7.19 6.79
N SER A 92 -16.75 -7.50 7.62
CA SER A 92 -16.94 -7.83 9.04
C SER A 92 -17.27 -6.62 9.90
N PHE A 93 -17.03 -5.41 9.40
CA PHE A 93 -17.31 -4.17 10.14
C PHE A 93 -18.80 -3.79 10.20
N GLY A 94 -19.67 -4.52 9.52
CA GLY A 94 -21.07 -4.21 9.37
C GLY A 94 -21.33 -3.21 8.23
N SER A 95 -22.46 -2.49 8.28
CA SER A 95 -22.72 -1.49 7.26
C SER A 95 -21.75 -0.29 7.38
N ARG A 96 -21.45 0.33 6.25
CA ARG A 96 -20.59 1.54 6.25
C ARG A 96 -21.21 2.68 7.06
N ALA A 97 -22.55 2.78 7.09
CA ALA A 97 -23.27 3.78 7.88
C ALA A 97 -23.06 3.57 9.38
N ASP A 98 -23.24 2.34 9.87
CA ASP A 98 -23.04 1.99 11.29
C ASP A 98 -21.56 2.18 11.69
N LEU A 99 -20.63 1.85 10.79
CA LEU A 99 -19.21 2.04 11.03
C LEU A 99 -18.88 3.53 11.16
N ARG A 100 -19.42 4.38 10.29
CA ARG A 100 -19.25 5.84 10.35
C ARG A 100 -19.79 6.43 11.65
N GLU A 101 -20.99 5.99 12.08
CA GLU A 101 -21.57 6.42 13.34
C GLU A 101 -20.69 6.07 14.54
N ARG A 102 -20.20 4.82 14.61
CA ARG A 102 -19.29 4.37 15.68
C ARG A 102 -17.97 5.17 15.70
N LEU A 103 -17.49 5.60 14.55
CA LEU A 103 -16.26 6.41 14.42
C LEU A 103 -16.49 7.91 14.61
N GLY A 104 -17.75 8.35 14.84
CA GLY A 104 -18.11 9.75 15.02
C GLY A 104 -18.06 10.58 13.73
N TYR A 105 -18.29 9.94 12.58
CA TYR A 105 -18.41 10.61 11.29
C TYR A 105 -19.86 10.96 11.00
N ARG A 106 -20.11 12.22 10.67
CA ARG A 106 -21.48 12.68 10.36
C ARG A 106 -21.91 12.20 8.98
N PRO A 107 -23.24 11.99 8.77
CA PRO A 107 -23.77 11.59 7.46
C PRO A 107 -23.55 12.65 6.35
N ASP A 108 -23.51 13.93 6.74
CA ASP A 108 -23.41 15.08 5.85
C ASP A 108 -21.95 15.47 5.53
N GLU A 109 -20.94 14.81 6.12
CA GLU A 109 -19.54 15.12 5.86
C GLU A 109 -18.87 14.14 4.90
N ARG A 110 -17.89 14.65 4.15
CA ARG A 110 -16.97 13.89 3.32
C ARG A 110 -15.64 13.76 4.04
N VAL A 111 -15.36 12.56 4.57
CA VAL A 111 -14.16 12.30 5.35
C VAL A 111 -13.00 11.92 4.43
N CYS A 112 -11.93 12.71 4.47
CA CYS A 112 -10.68 12.43 3.79
C CYS A 112 -9.61 12.07 4.82
N ILE A 113 -8.99 10.88 4.71
CA ILE A 113 -7.90 10.44 5.58
C ILE A 113 -6.57 10.58 4.83
N VAL A 114 -5.60 11.19 5.50
CA VAL A 114 -4.22 11.29 5.01
C VAL A 114 -3.30 10.48 5.91
N THR A 115 -2.54 9.53 5.35
CA THR A 115 -1.56 8.75 6.12
C THR A 115 -0.34 8.38 5.29
N VAL A 116 0.84 8.41 5.91
CA VAL A 116 2.14 8.20 5.22
C VAL A 116 2.95 7.05 5.82
N GLY A 117 2.32 6.23 6.65
CA GLY A 117 3.00 5.15 7.37
C GLY A 117 3.88 5.65 8.52
N GLY A 118 4.66 4.73 9.11
CA GLY A 118 5.39 4.98 10.36
C GLY A 118 6.85 5.45 10.20
N SER A 119 7.37 5.58 8.99
CA SER A 119 8.82 5.84 8.77
C SER A 119 9.26 7.29 8.99
N GLY A 120 8.32 8.25 9.02
CA GLY A 120 8.62 9.68 9.12
C GLY A 120 9.03 10.36 7.81
N VAL A 121 9.27 9.62 6.75
CA VAL A 121 9.70 10.15 5.43
C VAL A 121 8.58 10.98 4.77
N GLY A 122 7.33 10.73 5.11
CA GLY A 122 6.15 11.35 4.48
C GLY A 122 5.82 12.77 4.92
N ALA A 123 6.58 13.42 5.82
CA ALA A 123 6.26 14.76 6.32
C ALA A 123 6.11 15.81 5.20
N HIS A 124 6.96 15.76 4.17
CA HIS A 124 6.86 16.66 3.02
C HIS A 124 5.59 16.46 2.20
N LEU A 125 5.16 15.20 2.05
CA LEU A 125 3.91 14.87 1.37
C LEU A 125 2.70 15.41 2.17
N ILE A 126 2.67 15.16 3.49
CA ILE A 126 1.60 15.70 4.34
C ILE A 126 1.51 17.22 4.21
N ARG A 127 2.63 17.96 4.32
CA ARG A 127 2.62 19.42 4.20
C ARG A 127 2.07 19.88 2.86
N ARG A 128 2.38 19.21 1.75
CA ARG A 128 1.83 19.54 0.43
C ARG A 128 0.34 19.26 0.33
N ILE A 129 -0.12 18.15 0.91
CA ILE A 129 -1.54 17.83 0.99
C ILE A 129 -2.29 18.86 1.85
N LEU A 130 -1.72 19.26 2.99
CA LEU A 130 -2.28 20.30 3.84
C LEU A 130 -2.46 21.63 3.09
N GLN A 131 -1.50 21.99 2.22
CA GLN A 131 -1.62 23.17 1.35
C GLN A 131 -2.77 23.06 0.33
N SER A 132 -3.16 21.86 -0.07
CA SER A 132 -4.28 21.66 -1.00
C SER A 132 -5.66 21.75 -0.33
N TYR A 133 -5.72 21.58 0.99
CA TYR A 133 -6.97 21.48 1.73
C TYR A 133 -7.88 22.70 1.59
N PRO A 134 -7.42 23.98 1.73
CA PRO A 134 -8.29 25.14 1.59
C PRO A 134 -8.95 25.22 0.21
N MET A 135 -8.23 24.85 -0.86
CA MET A 135 -8.73 24.85 -2.23
C MET A 135 -9.76 23.72 -2.47
N ALA A 136 -9.50 22.53 -1.92
CA ALA A 136 -10.46 21.44 -1.98
C ALA A 136 -11.72 21.77 -1.17
N ARG A 137 -11.57 22.33 0.03
CA ARG A 137 -12.68 22.70 0.91
C ARG A 137 -13.55 23.83 0.35
N ALA A 138 -12.97 24.78 -0.36
CA ALA A 138 -13.74 25.82 -1.05
C ALA A 138 -14.71 25.26 -2.10
N ARG A 139 -14.41 24.08 -2.67
CA ARG A 139 -15.21 23.37 -3.69
C ARG A 139 -16.11 22.29 -3.08
N LEU A 140 -15.78 21.82 -1.88
CA LEU A 140 -16.47 20.79 -1.11
C LEU A 140 -16.55 21.26 0.36
N PRO A 141 -17.52 22.11 0.71
CA PRO A 141 -17.65 22.66 2.08
C PRO A 141 -17.86 21.59 3.16
N GLU A 142 -18.39 20.42 2.78
CA GLU A 142 -18.57 19.26 3.65
C GLU A 142 -17.29 18.44 3.89
N LEU A 143 -16.16 18.80 3.26
CA LEU A 143 -14.89 18.08 3.39
C LEU A 143 -14.32 18.23 4.80
N ARG A 144 -14.11 17.10 5.47
CA ARG A 144 -13.35 16.97 6.71
C ARG A 144 -12.07 16.20 6.45
N MET A 145 -10.93 16.79 6.77
CA MET A 145 -9.62 16.12 6.62
C MET A 145 -9.09 15.68 7.98
N ILE A 146 -8.67 14.40 8.06
CA ILE A 146 -8.01 13.81 9.21
C ILE A 146 -6.63 13.35 8.74
N VAL A 147 -5.58 13.88 9.36
CA VAL A 147 -4.20 13.51 9.07
C VAL A 147 -3.68 12.60 10.19
N VAL A 148 -3.25 11.40 9.83
CA VAL A 148 -2.59 10.45 10.73
C VAL A 148 -1.09 10.49 10.41
N ALA A 149 -0.35 11.27 11.20
CA ALA A 149 1.05 11.60 10.93
C ALA A 149 2.01 10.42 11.15
N GLY A 150 1.62 9.47 11.99
CA GLY A 150 2.48 8.37 12.41
C GLY A 150 3.43 8.76 13.58
N PRO A 151 4.09 7.78 14.18
CA PRO A 151 4.79 7.96 15.47
C PRO A 151 6.08 8.79 15.37
N ARG A 152 6.58 9.06 14.17
CA ARG A 152 7.86 9.75 13.93
C ARG A 152 7.72 11.17 13.41
N ILE A 153 6.49 11.67 13.23
CA ILE A 153 6.21 13.03 12.79
C ILE A 153 5.46 13.73 13.92
N ASP A 154 6.04 14.80 14.44
CA ASP A 154 5.34 15.66 15.41
C ASP A 154 4.18 16.39 14.73
N PRO A 155 2.92 16.16 15.16
CA PRO A 155 1.75 16.85 14.60
C PRO A 155 1.87 18.37 14.60
N ALA A 156 2.46 18.96 15.64
CA ALA A 156 2.62 20.42 15.75
C ALA A 156 3.55 20.98 14.66
N SER A 157 4.52 20.19 14.18
CA SER A 157 5.46 20.59 13.12
C SER A 157 4.83 20.70 11.72
N LEU A 158 3.59 20.24 11.54
CA LEU A 158 2.94 20.20 10.25
C LEU A 158 2.26 21.51 9.86
N ASN A 159 2.02 22.43 10.82
CA ASN A 159 1.35 23.72 10.59
C ASN A 159 0.04 23.55 9.81
N ALA A 160 -0.83 22.67 10.29
CA ALA A 160 -2.08 22.37 9.62
C ALA A 160 -3.02 23.59 9.55
N PRO A 161 -3.71 23.81 8.44
CA PRO A 161 -4.72 24.86 8.35
C PRO A 161 -5.90 24.60 9.27
N GLU A 162 -6.64 25.65 9.60
CA GLU A 162 -7.86 25.54 10.40
C GLU A 162 -8.86 24.55 9.79
N GLY A 163 -9.47 23.71 10.63
CA GLY A 163 -10.45 22.70 10.24
C GLY A 163 -9.85 21.34 9.85
N VAL A 164 -8.53 21.19 9.90
CA VAL A 164 -7.87 19.88 9.74
C VAL A 164 -7.59 19.27 11.11
N ASP A 165 -7.98 18.00 11.28
CA ASP A 165 -7.72 17.21 12.49
C ASP A 165 -6.42 16.44 12.30
N VAL A 166 -5.36 16.79 13.05
CA VAL A 166 -4.05 16.12 12.98
C VAL A 166 -3.84 15.26 14.20
N ARG A 167 -3.58 13.98 13.97
CA ARG A 167 -3.34 12.97 14.99
C ARG A 167 -2.01 12.27 14.76
N ALA A 168 -1.29 11.98 15.84
CA ALA A 168 -0.08 11.16 15.76
C ALA A 168 -0.42 9.69 15.45
N PHE A 169 -1.52 9.21 16.02
CA PHE A 169 -1.98 7.81 15.91
C PHE A 169 -3.50 7.75 15.97
N VAL A 170 -4.06 6.76 15.25
CA VAL A 170 -5.48 6.42 15.29
C VAL A 170 -5.58 4.90 15.49
N PRO A 171 -6.26 4.42 16.54
CA PRO A 171 -6.55 3.00 16.70
C PRO A 171 -7.40 2.48 15.55
N ASP A 172 -7.24 1.22 15.19
CA ASP A 172 -8.05 0.55 14.15
C ASP A 172 -8.14 1.38 12.85
N LEU A 173 -6.99 1.87 12.36
CA LEU A 173 -6.93 2.74 11.18
C LEU A 173 -7.61 2.11 9.95
N ASP A 174 -7.56 0.80 9.81
CA ASP A 174 -8.24 0.02 8.77
C ASP A 174 -9.75 0.26 8.74
N ARG A 175 -10.40 0.37 9.90
CA ARG A 175 -11.81 0.73 10.01
C ARG A 175 -12.09 2.16 9.57
N HIS A 176 -11.22 3.07 9.92
CA HIS A 176 -11.29 4.46 9.46
C HIS A 176 -11.12 4.56 7.93
N LEU A 177 -10.18 3.78 7.37
CA LEU A 177 -9.96 3.70 5.91
C LEU A 177 -11.17 3.10 5.18
N ALA A 178 -11.84 2.11 5.77
CA ALA A 178 -13.07 1.53 5.22
C ALA A 178 -14.27 2.48 5.30
N ALA A 179 -14.29 3.39 6.28
CA ALA A 179 -15.40 4.32 6.53
C ALA A 179 -15.25 5.66 5.82
N CYS A 180 -14.04 6.06 5.42
CA CYS A 180 -13.79 7.36 4.80
C CYS A 180 -14.30 7.41 3.35
N ASP A 181 -14.38 8.62 2.81
CA ASP A 181 -14.84 8.86 1.43
C ASP A 181 -13.66 8.96 0.46
N LEU A 182 -12.46 9.29 0.98
CA LEU A 182 -11.22 9.39 0.21
C LEU A 182 -10.03 9.15 1.14
N ALA A 183 -8.98 8.53 0.63
CA ALA A 183 -7.69 8.49 1.32
C ALA A 183 -6.57 9.08 0.44
N LEU A 184 -5.59 9.75 1.07
CA LEU A 184 -4.33 10.15 0.45
C LEU A 184 -3.19 9.46 1.17
N VAL A 185 -2.43 8.62 0.44
CA VAL A 185 -1.45 7.71 1.04
C VAL A 185 -0.11 7.71 0.31
N GLN A 186 0.95 7.31 0.98
CA GLN A 186 2.29 7.27 0.37
C GLN A 186 2.49 6.08 -0.60
N GLY A 187 1.63 5.08 -0.59
CA GLY A 187 1.73 3.93 -1.49
C GLY A 187 2.41 2.71 -0.88
N GLY A 188 2.39 2.56 0.44
CA GLY A 188 2.75 1.29 1.08
C GLY A 188 1.72 0.20 0.79
N LEU A 189 2.16 -1.05 0.59
CA LEU A 189 1.31 -2.14 0.13
C LEU A 189 0.10 -2.36 1.04
N THR A 190 0.30 -2.52 2.35
CA THR A 190 -0.76 -2.85 3.31
C THR A 190 -1.92 -1.86 3.22
N THR A 191 -1.64 -0.57 3.36
CA THR A 191 -2.67 0.47 3.32
C THR A 191 -3.37 0.54 1.95
N CYS A 192 -2.62 0.40 0.85
CA CYS A 192 -3.21 0.38 -0.50
C CYS A 192 -4.16 -0.80 -0.68
N MET A 193 -3.80 -1.98 -0.17
CA MET A 193 -4.64 -3.18 -0.30
C MET A 193 -5.85 -3.16 0.64
N GLU A 194 -5.74 -2.58 1.83
CA GLU A 194 -6.88 -2.33 2.73
C GLU A 194 -7.91 -1.40 2.07
N LEU A 195 -7.45 -0.30 1.47
CA LEU A 195 -8.30 0.63 0.72
C LEU A 195 -8.95 -0.03 -0.51
N THR A 196 -8.17 -0.86 -1.24
CA THR A 196 -8.69 -1.60 -2.39
C THR A 196 -9.76 -2.60 -1.98
N ALA A 197 -9.53 -3.35 -0.89
CA ALA A 197 -10.49 -4.32 -0.35
C ALA A 197 -11.77 -3.65 0.18
N ALA A 198 -11.65 -2.46 0.76
CA ALA A 198 -12.78 -1.66 1.23
C ALA A 198 -13.55 -0.97 0.10
N GLY A 199 -13.00 -0.92 -1.11
CA GLY A 199 -13.59 -0.15 -2.22
C GLY A 199 -13.52 1.37 -1.99
N THR A 200 -12.63 1.83 -1.13
CA THR A 200 -12.46 3.25 -0.80
C THR A 200 -11.57 3.91 -1.84
N PRO A 201 -12.02 5.01 -2.50
CA PRO A 201 -11.18 5.74 -3.45
C PRO A 201 -9.94 6.32 -2.76
N PHE A 202 -8.79 6.31 -3.45
CA PHE A 202 -7.57 6.88 -2.89
C PHE A 202 -6.61 7.43 -3.94
N LEU A 203 -5.83 8.43 -3.52
CA LEU A 203 -4.67 8.94 -4.24
C LEU A 203 -3.42 8.39 -3.55
N TYR A 204 -2.47 7.85 -4.33
CA TYR A 204 -1.23 7.37 -3.75
C TYR A 204 0.00 8.03 -4.39
N PHE A 205 1.00 8.31 -3.55
CA PHE A 205 2.20 9.06 -3.90
C PHE A 205 3.44 8.18 -3.62
N PRO A 206 3.84 7.30 -4.55
CA PRO A 206 5.01 6.47 -4.34
C PRO A 206 6.28 7.31 -4.17
N LEU A 207 7.15 6.88 -3.28
CA LEU A 207 8.48 7.48 -3.13
C LEU A 207 9.27 7.35 -4.42
N LYS A 208 9.94 8.43 -4.83
CA LYS A 208 10.63 8.51 -6.14
C LYS A 208 11.57 7.33 -6.42
N ASN A 209 12.33 6.91 -5.41
CA ASN A 209 13.35 5.87 -5.55
C ASN A 209 13.02 4.60 -4.73
N HIS A 210 11.75 4.25 -4.59
CA HIS A 210 11.32 3.05 -3.87
C HIS A 210 10.79 2.03 -4.87
N PHE A 211 11.62 1.06 -5.25
CA PHE A 211 11.29 0.08 -6.30
C PHE A 211 10.01 -0.70 -5.99
N GLU A 212 9.79 -1.13 -4.75
CA GLU A 212 8.58 -1.85 -4.34
C GLU A 212 7.31 -1.05 -4.67
N GLN A 213 7.25 0.24 -4.27
CA GLN A 213 6.07 1.08 -4.51
C GLN A 213 5.87 1.40 -5.99
N ASN A 214 6.97 1.59 -6.74
CA ASN A 214 6.91 1.99 -8.14
C ASN A 214 6.62 0.83 -9.10
N PHE A 215 6.98 -0.40 -8.74
CA PHE A 215 6.79 -1.58 -9.58
C PHE A 215 5.79 -2.56 -8.98
N HIS A 216 6.07 -3.12 -7.80
CA HIS A 216 5.26 -4.19 -7.23
C HIS A 216 3.88 -3.71 -6.75
N VAL A 217 3.83 -2.62 -5.97
CA VAL A 217 2.56 -2.05 -5.51
C VAL A 217 1.78 -1.47 -6.69
N ALA A 218 2.43 -0.68 -7.55
CA ALA A 218 1.78 -0.10 -8.73
C ALA A 218 1.17 -1.17 -9.64
N HIS A 219 1.91 -2.26 -9.93
CA HIS A 219 1.41 -3.38 -10.73
C HIS A 219 0.13 -4.01 -10.13
N ARG A 220 0.10 -4.19 -8.80
CA ARG A 220 -1.09 -4.70 -8.11
C ARG A 220 -2.27 -3.75 -8.23
N LEU A 221 -2.05 -2.47 -7.98
CA LEU A 221 -3.10 -1.47 -8.06
C LEU A 221 -3.67 -1.36 -9.48
N ASP A 222 -2.83 -1.40 -10.51
CA ASP A 222 -3.25 -1.43 -11.91
C ASP A 222 -4.11 -2.67 -12.20
N ARG A 223 -3.73 -3.84 -11.68
CA ARG A 223 -4.49 -5.08 -11.83
C ARG A 223 -5.89 -4.99 -11.24
N TYR A 224 -6.02 -4.34 -10.07
CA TYR A 224 -7.31 -4.13 -9.39
C TYR A 224 -8.09 -2.92 -9.93
N GLY A 225 -7.48 -2.08 -10.76
CA GLY A 225 -8.03 -0.81 -11.18
C GLY A 225 -8.20 0.14 -10.00
N ALA A 226 -7.32 0.05 -8.99
CA ALA A 226 -7.44 0.72 -7.71
C ALA A 226 -6.46 1.87 -7.54
N GLY A 227 -6.92 2.93 -6.88
CA GLY A 227 -6.12 4.10 -6.57
C GLY A 227 -5.72 4.92 -7.81
N ARG A 228 -5.50 6.21 -7.60
CA ARG A 228 -4.94 7.11 -8.60
C ARG A 228 -3.51 7.46 -8.23
N ARG A 229 -2.56 7.08 -9.08
CA ARG A 229 -1.14 7.40 -8.89
C ARG A 229 -0.89 8.88 -9.10
N MET A 230 -0.18 9.50 -8.16
CA MET A 230 0.27 10.90 -8.21
C MET A 230 1.79 10.95 -8.06
N ALA A 231 2.46 11.74 -8.89
CA ALA A 231 3.91 11.93 -8.76
C ALA A 231 4.19 13.15 -7.87
N PHE A 232 4.78 12.94 -6.69
CA PHE A 232 5.07 14.03 -5.74
C PHE A 232 5.83 15.20 -6.39
N ALA A 233 6.79 14.93 -7.27
CA ALA A 233 7.63 15.96 -7.87
C ALA A 233 6.85 16.96 -8.74
N THR A 234 5.76 16.53 -9.39
CA THR A 234 4.95 17.34 -10.31
C THR A 234 3.58 17.72 -9.78
N SER A 235 3.12 17.08 -8.69
CA SER A 235 1.80 17.37 -8.12
C SER A 235 1.84 18.64 -7.27
N THR A 236 1.32 19.74 -7.81
CA THR A 236 1.10 21.00 -7.06
C THR A 236 -0.08 20.85 -6.09
N PRO A 237 -0.23 21.73 -5.08
CA PRO A 237 -1.41 21.75 -4.21
C PRO A 237 -2.72 21.86 -4.98
N ASP A 238 -2.80 22.68 -6.04
CA ASP A 238 -3.98 22.80 -6.90
C ASP A 238 -4.33 21.47 -7.59
N MET A 239 -3.32 20.81 -8.17
CA MET A 239 -3.50 19.50 -8.82
C MET A 239 -3.98 18.41 -7.83
N ILE A 240 -3.49 18.47 -6.58
CA ILE A 240 -3.96 17.56 -5.52
C ILE A 240 -5.40 17.88 -5.16
N ALA A 241 -5.76 19.16 -5.00
CA ALA A 241 -7.14 19.58 -4.73
C ALA A 241 -8.10 19.15 -5.84
N ASP A 242 -7.71 19.32 -7.10
CA ASP A 242 -8.48 18.85 -8.25
C ASP A 242 -8.67 17.33 -8.21
N ALA A 243 -7.61 16.58 -7.98
CA ALA A 243 -7.66 15.13 -7.90
C ALA A 243 -8.54 14.63 -6.73
N MET A 244 -8.53 15.32 -5.58
CA MET A 244 -9.42 15.03 -4.46
C MET A 244 -10.89 15.21 -4.83
N VAL A 245 -11.24 16.35 -5.46
CA VAL A 245 -12.60 16.64 -5.89
C VAL A 245 -13.09 15.63 -6.92
N ASP A 246 -12.24 15.29 -7.89
CA ASP A 246 -12.56 14.31 -8.92
C ASP A 246 -12.80 12.92 -8.29
N ALA A 247 -11.92 12.49 -7.40
CA ALA A 247 -12.02 11.16 -6.75
C ALA A 247 -13.27 11.05 -5.87
N LEU A 248 -13.69 12.15 -5.19
CA LEU A 248 -14.91 12.17 -4.38
C LEU A 248 -16.21 12.19 -5.19
N ARG A 249 -16.15 12.54 -6.47
CA ARG A 249 -17.29 12.59 -7.39
C ARG A 249 -17.40 11.35 -8.28
N ALA A 250 -16.29 10.67 -8.52
CA ALA A 250 -16.24 9.50 -9.40
C ALA A 250 -16.76 8.24 -8.68
N PRO A 251 -17.47 7.35 -9.37
CA PRO A 251 -17.79 6.04 -8.83
C PRO A 251 -16.53 5.19 -8.67
N THR A 252 -16.46 4.40 -7.62
CA THR A 252 -15.37 3.44 -7.41
C THR A 252 -15.73 2.09 -8.00
N THR A 253 -14.87 1.55 -8.86
CA THR A 253 -15.11 0.29 -9.58
C THR A 253 -13.91 -0.68 -9.46
N PHE A 254 -13.36 -0.81 -8.25
CA PHE A 254 -12.23 -1.72 -8.01
C PHE A 254 -12.65 -3.18 -8.16
N LYS A 255 -11.75 -4.01 -8.70
CA LYS A 255 -11.96 -5.45 -8.69
C LYS A 255 -11.91 -5.99 -7.26
N PRO A 256 -12.72 -7.00 -6.93
CA PRO A 256 -12.72 -7.60 -5.60
C PRO A 256 -11.34 -8.16 -5.21
N VAL A 257 -10.95 -7.94 -3.96
CA VAL A 257 -9.74 -8.50 -3.37
C VAL A 257 -10.09 -9.77 -2.61
N GLU A 258 -9.35 -10.85 -2.85
CA GLU A 258 -9.50 -12.08 -2.08
C GLU A 258 -8.83 -11.92 -0.70
N ALA A 259 -9.63 -11.86 0.35
CA ALA A 259 -9.19 -11.50 1.70
C ALA A 259 -8.96 -12.72 2.63
N GLY A 260 -8.85 -13.92 2.10
CA GLY A 260 -8.63 -15.15 2.89
C GLY A 260 -7.17 -15.45 3.26
N GLY A 261 -6.25 -14.52 2.99
CA GLY A 261 -4.81 -14.76 3.06
C GLY A 261 -4.29 -15.10 4.45
N ALA A 262 -4.78 -14.42 5.49
CA ALA A 262 -4.34 -14.69 6.87
C ALA A 262 -4.67 -16.12 7.31
N ALA A 263 -5.89 -16.58 7.06
CA ALA A 263 -6.30 -17.95 7.38
C ALA A 263 -5.55 -19.00 6.56
N ARG A 264 -5.25 -18.69 5.29
CA ARG A 264 -4.45 -19.58 4.42
C ARG A 264 -3.01 -19.65 4.91
N ALA A 265 -2.38 -18.52 5.21
CA ALA A 265 -1.05 -18.46 5.77
C ALA A 265 -0.94 -19.19 7.11
N ALA A 266 -1.93 -19.05 8.00
CA ALA A 266 -1.97 -19.76 9.27
C ALA A 266 -2.00 -21.30 9.07
N ARG A 267 -2.79 -21.80 8.12
CA ARG A 267 -2.77 -23.23 7.76
C ARG A 267 -1.40 -23.68 7.25
N MET A 268 -0.80 -22.89 6.33
CA MET A 268 0.54 -23.19 5.81
C MET A 268 1.60 -23.26 6.90
N LEU A 269 1.47 -22.46 7.97
CA LEU A 269 2.37 -22.53 9.13
C LEU A 269 2.06 -23.74 10.01
N ALA A 270 0.79 -24.06 10.24
CA ALA A 270 0.39 -25.22 11.03
C ALA A 270 0.90 -26.53 10.41
N ASP A 271 0.96 -26.64 9.09
CA ASP A 271 1.49 -27.80 8.37
C ASP A 271 3.02 -28.02 8.60
N LEU A 272 3.73 -27.04 9.18
CA LEU A 272 5.16 -27.15 9.46
C LEU A 272 5.44 -27.78 10.84
N VAL A 273 4.45 -27.86 11.70
CA VAL A 273 4.57 -28.32 13.10
C VAL A 273 3.99 -29.71 13.25
#